data_29e10a8b4f1a5ddefd4088dba88c43f6
#
_entry.id   29e10a8b4f1a5ddefd4088dba88c43f6
#
_cell.length_a   1.000
_cell.length_b   1.000
_cell.length_c   1.000
_cell.angle_alpha   90.00
_cell.angle_beta   90.00
_cell.angle_gamma   90.00
#
_symmetry.space_group_name_H-M   'P 1'
#
loop_
_entity.id
_entity.type
_entity.pdbx_description
1 polymer ?
#
loop_
_entity_poly.entity_id
_entity_poly.type
_entity_poly.pdbx_seq_one_letter_code
_entity_poly.pdbx_strand_id
1 'polypeptide(L)'
;APLNPGLGPIFNNVSCASCHIADGRGKPPLNSSEPLSAMLIRVSIPGVASNGGPLAVPGFGVQLQQRSINGVAKEADVIINYSEQTFSFPDGETYSLRTPTYQLANSYIPLPAGVMLSPRMAPPVFGLGLLEAVDESEILKFADENDANGDGISGKPNYVWNVLAGTRT
;
A
#
# COMPACT_ATOMS: atom_id res chain seq x y z
N ALA A 1 -30.68 8.60 -3.61
CA ALA A 1 -29.72 8.54 -2.49
C ALA A 1 -28.50 7.75 -2.96
N PRO A 2 -27.28 8.16 -2.67
CA PRO A 2 -26.11 7.37 -3.04
C PRO A 2 -26.18 6.00 -2.34
N LEU A 3 -25.83 4.94 -3.10
CA LEU A 3 -25.81 3.55 -2.58
C LEU A 3 -24.85 3.38 -1.39
N ASN A 4 -23.86 4.24 -1.27
CA ASN A 4 -22.84 4.23 -0.22
C ASN A 4 -22.66 5.66 0.33
N PRO A 5 -23.57 6.13 1.21
CA PRO A 5 -23.42 7.45 1.83
C PRO A 5 -22.14 7.47 2.70
N GLY A 6 -21.30 8.49 2.48
CA GLY A 6 -20.01 8.60 3.16
C GLY A 6 -18.80 8.25 2.30
N LEU A 7 -18.95 7.49 1.22
CA LEU A 7 -17.96 7.47 0.16
C LEU A 7 -18.11 8.73 -0.69
N GLY A 8 -17.02 9.40 -0.99
CA GLY A 8 -17.01 10.50 -1.96
C GLY A 8 -17.37 10.02 -3.36
N PRO A 9 -17.39 10.92 -4.37
CA PRO A 9 -17.68 10.55 -5.75
C PRO A 9 -16.59 9.68 -6.38
N ILE A 10 -15.39 9.65 -5.81
CA ILE A 10 -14.26 8.80 -6.19
C ILE A 10 -13.81 7.98 -4.99
N PHE A 11 -13.40 6.74 -5.20
CA PHE A 11 -13.07 5.79 -4.13
C PHE A 11 -12.22 4.62 -4.65
N ASN A 12 -11.64 3.83 -3.74
CA ASN A 12 -10.93 2.59 -4.10
C ASN A 12 -11.84 1.38 -4.10
N ASN A 13 -12.66 1.24 -3.05
CA ASN A 13 -13.63 0.15 -2.97
C ASN A 13 -14.80 0.55 -2.08
N VAL A 14 -15.90 -0.23 -2.14
CA VAL A 14 -17.18 0.09 -1.50
C VAL A 14 -17.26 -0.32 -0.02
N SER A 15 -16.36 -1.18 0.44
CA SER A 15 -16.28 -1.61 1.85
C SER A 15 -14.90 -2.17 2.19
N CYS A 16 -14.59 -2.27 3.49
CA CYS A 16 -13.38 -2.90 3.98
C CYS A 16 -13.29 -4.37 3.54
N ALA A 17 -14.39 -5.12 3.68
CA ALA A 17 -14.47 -6.54 3.31
C ALA A 17 -14.28 -6.79 1.81
N SER A 18 -14.48 -5.78 0.96
CA SER A 18 -14.22 -5.90 -0.49
C SER A 18 -12.74 -6.05 -0.82
N CYS A 19 -11.85 -5.54 0.05
CA CYS A 19 -10.39 -5.68 -0.07
C CYS A 19 -9.84 -6.75 0.87
N HIS A 20 -10.39 -6.86 2.09
CA HIS A 20 -9.99 -7.79 3.14
C HIS A 20 -10.95 -8.97 3.22
N ILE A 21 -11.02 -9.77 2.15
CA ILE A 21 -11.97 -10.88 2.02
C ILE A 21 -11.73 -11.89 3.14
N ALA A 22 -12.77 -12.22 3.91
CA ALA A 22 -12.72 -13.11 5.07
C ALA A 22 -11.62 -12.72 6.10
N ASP A 23 -11.46 -11.41 6.33
CA ASP A 23 -10.42 -10.81 7.18
C ASP A 23 -8.99 -11.18 6.77
N GLY A 24 -8.83 -11.82 5.61
CA GLY A 24 -7.58 -12.33 5.09
C GLY A 24 -6.82 -11.35 4.22
N ARG A 25 -5.72 -11.85 3.65
CA ARG A 25 -4.91 -11.11 2.68
C ARG A 25 -5.59 -11.04 1.33
N GLY A 26 -5.56 -9.86 0.71
CA GLY A 26 -5.98 -9.68 -0.68
C GLY A 26 -5.07 -10.43 -1.67
N LYS A 27 -5.63 -10.75 -2.83
CA LYS A 27 -4.88 -11.34 -3.94
C LYS A 27 -4.47 -10.27 -4.95
N PRO A 28 -3.24 -10.30 -5.48
CA PRO A 28 -2.86 -9.43 -6.58
C PRO A 28 -3.65 -9.78 -7.85
N PRO A 29 -3.92 -8.81 -8.72
CA PRO A 29 -4.47 -9.10 -10.03
C PRO A 29 -3.46 -9.95 -10.84
N LEU A 30 -3.97 -10.92 -11.60
CA LEU A 30 -3.12 -11.79 -12.41
C LEU A 30 -2.71 -11.13 -13.74
N ASN A 31 -3.49 -10.16 -14.19
CA ASN A 31 -3.26 -9.39 -15.42
C ASN A 31 -3.91 -8.02 -15.33
N SER A 32 -3.64 -7.15 -16.29
CA SER A 32 -4.13 -5.77 -16.34
C SER A 32 -5.64 -5.61 -16.57
N SER A 33 -6.34 -6.67 -16.99
CA SER A 33 -7.80 -6.65 -17.19
C SER A 33 -8.59 -7.00 -15.93
N GLU A 34 -7.93 -7.55 -14.91
CA GLU A 34 -8.57 -7.85 -13.64
C GLU A 34 -8.74 -6.58 -12.78
N PRO A 35 -9.87 -6.44 -12.09
CA PRO A 35 -10.09 -5.30 -11.21
C PRO A 35 -9.10 -5.32 -10.04
N LEU A 36 -8.58 -4.15 -9.67
CA LEU A 36 -7.72 -3.95 -8.49
C LEU A 36 -8.57 -4.00 -7.20
N SER A 37 -9.25 -5.10 -6.93
CA SER A 37 -10.21 -5.19 -5.84
C SER A 37 -9.56 -5.16 -4.45
N ALA A 38 -8.39 -5.76 -4.30
CA ALA A 38 -7.67 -5.87 -3.04
C ALA A 38 -6.32 -5.13 -3.04
N MET A 39 -6.10 -4.28 -4.03
CA MET A 39 -4.89 -3.47 -4.17
C MET A 39 -5.25 -1.99 -4.23
N LEU A 40 -4.52 -1.17 -3.51
CA LEU A 40 -4.53 0.28 -3.65
C LEU A 40 -3.15 0.78 -4.08
N ILE A 41 -3.13 1.93 -4.75
CA ILE A 41 -1.89 2.58 -5.16
C ILE A 41 -1.70 3.83 -4.32
N ARG A 42 -0.67 3.82 -3.47
CA ARG A 42 -0.19 5.05 -2.83
C ARG A 42 0.60 5.85 -3.84
N VAL A 43 0.41 7.16 -3.83
CA VAL A 43 1.09 8.09 -4.72
C VAL A 43 1.78 9.18 -3.91
N SER A 44 2.92 9.64 -4.39
CA SER A 44 3.65 10.75 -3.78
C SER A 44 4.55 11.44 -4.80
N ILE A 45 5.03 12.62 -4.45
CA ILE A 45 6.13 13.29 -5.14
C ILE A 45 7.38 13.29 -4.24
N PRO A 46 8.58 13.51 -4.79
CA PRO A 46 9.81 13.58 -3.99
C PRO A 46 9.72 14.61 -2.89
N GLY A 47 10.15 14.23 -1.68
CA GLY A 47 10.16 15.07 -0.48
C GLY A 47 9.45 14.42 0.69
N VAL A 48 9.38 15.16 1.80
CA VAL A 48 8.80 14.70 3.07
C VAL A 48 7.84 15.76 3.59
N ALA A 49 6.65 15.36 3.97
CA ALA A 49 5.67 16.23 4.62
C ALA A 49 6.09 16.58 6.06
N SER A 50 5.50 17.62 6.64
CA SER A 50 5.82 18.08 8.00
C SER A 50 5.62 17.01 9.09
N ASN A 51 4.71 16.07 8.86
CA ASN A 51 4.48 14.91 9.74
C ASN A 51 5.45 13.74 9.48
N GLY A 52 6.42 13.90 8.59
CA GLY A 52 7.38 12.86 8.19
C GLY A 52 6.87 11.85 7.19
N GLY A 53 5.64 12.00 6.71
CA GLY A 53 5.05 11.16 5.66
C GLY A 53 5.44 11.58 4.24
N PRO A 54 5.02 10.83 3.22
CA PRO A 54 5.22 11.19 1.83
C PRO A 54 4.51 12.51 1.48
N LEU A 55 5.12 13.31 0.59
CA LEU A 55 4.44 14.49 0.04
C LEU A 55 3.30 14.08 -0.89
N ALA A 56 2.15 14.71 -0.66
CA ALA A 56 0.96 14.48 -1.49
C ALA A 56 1.20 14.95 -2.94
N VAL A 57 0.67 14.20 -3.89
CA VAL A 57 0.60 14.62 -5.29
C VAL A 57 -0.49 15.69 -5.43
N PRO A 58 -0.18 16.90 -5.93
CA PRO A 58 -1.19 17.94 -6.13
C PRO A 58 -2.38 17.42 -6.95
N GLY A 59 -3.58 17.62 -6.42
CA GLY A 59 -4.83 17.18 -7.04
C GLY A 59 -5.19 15.69 -6.82
N PHE A 60 -4.25 14.83 -6.39
CA PHE A 60 -4.49 13.38 -6.16
C PHE A 60 -4.35 12.97 -4.68
N GLY A 61 -3.66 13.77 -3.87
CA GLY A 61 -3.38 13.40 -2.49
C GLY A 61 -2.25 12.36 -2.37
N VAL A 62 -2.39 11.42 -1.44
CA VAL A 62 -1.39 10.36 -1.16
C VAL A 62 -1.88 8.96 -1.51
N GLN A 63 -3.06 8.83 -2.08
CA GLN A 63 -3.66 7.56 -2.47
C GLN A 63 -4.57 7.77 -3.67
N LEU A 64 -4.31 7.04 -4.74
CA LEU A 64 -5.09 7.08 -5.97
C LEU A 64 -6.48 6.48 -5.77
N GLN A 65 -7.53 7.20 -6.20
CA GLN A 65 -8.90 6.71 -6.23
C GLN A 65 -9.22 6.19 -7.64
N GLN A 66 -9.21 4.88 -7.79
CA GLN A 66 -9.29 4.22 -9.09
C GLN A 66 -10.71 3.84 -9.52
N ARG A 67 -11.72 4.22 -8.74
CA ARG A 67 -13.15 4.05 -9.03
C ARG A 67 -13.89 5.35 -8.81
N SER A 68 -15.05 5.47 -9.45
CA SER A 68 -15.95 6.61 -9.30
C SER A 68 -17.40 6.19 -9.45
N ILE A 69 -18.31 7.06 -9.02
CA ILE A 69 -19.72 6.95 -9.35
C ILE A 69 -19.95 7.28 -10.82
N ASN A 70 -21.12 6.90 -11.36
CA ASN A 70 -21.50 7.22 -12.73
C ASN A 70 -21.47 8.74 -12.98
N GLY A 71 -20.91 9.14 -14.13
CA GLY A 71 -20.80 10.55 -14.53
C GLY A 71 -19.62 11.31 -13.89
N VAL A 72 -18.82 10.69 -13.04
CA VAL A 72 -17.62 11.29 -12.45
C VAL A 72 -16.37 10.57 -12.95
N ALA A 73 -15.37 11.33 -13.38
CA ALA A 73 -14.09 10.77 -13.78
C ALA A 73 -13.33 10.23 -12.54
N LYS A 74 -12.83 9.01 -12.63
CA LYS A 74 -11.86 8.48 -11.66
C LYS A 74 -10.52 9.17 -11.81
N GLU A 75 -9.64 9.07 -10.82
CA GLU A 75 -8.37 9.81 -10.84
C GLU A 75 -7.42 9.32 -11.95
N ALA A 76 -7.29 8.02 -12.15
CA ALA A 76 -6.53 7.43 -13.26
C ALA A 76 -6.83 5.93 -13.42
N ASP A 77 -6.38 5.38 -14.55
CA ASP A 77 -6.26 3.94 -14.75
C ASP A 77 -4.90 3.46 -14.28
N VAL A 78 -4.86 2.27 -13.67
CA VAL A 78 -3.62 1.59 -13.30
C VAL A 78 -3.38 0.45 -14.28
N ILE A 79 -2.27 0.51 -15.00
CA ILE A 79 -1.83 -0.54 -15.89
C ILE A 79 -0.74 -1.34 -15.18
N ILE A 80 -0.89 -2.66 -15.16
CA ILE A 80 0.09 -3.58 -14.57
C ILE A 80 0.62 -4.48 -15.66
N ASN A 81 1.93 -4.48 -15.85
CA ASN A 81 2.62 -5.43 -16.70
C ASN A 81 3.48 -6.35 -15.83
N TYR A 82 3.59 -7.61 -16.22
CA TYR A 82 4.38 -8.60 -15.51
C TYR A 82 5.51 -9.11 -16.40
N SER A 83 6.70 -9.23 -15.82
CA SER A 83 7.80 -10.02 -16.38
C SER A 83 8.05 -11.22 -15.47
N GLU A 84 8.39 -12.36 -16.05
CA GLU A 84 8.70 -13.57 -15.30
C GLU A 84 10.17 -13.93 -15.45
N GLN A 85 10.78 -14.37 -14.35
CA GLN A 85 12.15 -14.86 -14.32
C GLN A 85 12.18 -16.20 -13.61
N THR A 86 12.82 -17.19 -14.24
CA THR A 86 12.99 -18.52 -13.68
C THR A 86 14.23 -18.58 -12.81
N PHE A 87 14.11 -19.24 -11.68
CA PHE A 87 15.18 -19.52 -10.72
C PHE A 87 15.19 -21.02 -10.41
N SER A 88 16.26 -21.51 -9.77
CA SER A 88 16.38 -22.92 -9.36
C SER A 88 16.74 -23.00 -7.88
N PHE A 89 16.16 -23.97 -7.21
CA PHE A 89 16.61 -24.40 -5.89
C PHE A 89 17.91 -25.21 -6.00
N PRO A 90 18.68 -25.40 -4.90
CA PRO A 90 19.92 -26.18 -4.91
C PRO A 90 19.76 -27.63 -5.35
N ASP A 91 18.56 -28.22 -5.19
CA ASP A 91 18.20 -29.59 -5.62
C ASP A 91 17.86 -29.68 -7.13
N GLY A 92 17.84 -28.56 -7.84
CA GLY A 92 17.54 -28.45 -9.26
C GLY A 92 16.07 -28.24 -9.61
N GLU A 93 15.16 -28.21 -8.62
CA GLU A 93 13.78 -27.81 -8.88
C GLU A 93 13.71 -26.33 -9.30
N THR A 94 12.88 -26.03 -10.30
CA THR A 94 12.76 -24.67 -10.82
C THR A 94 11.48 -23.99 -10.37
N TYR A 95 11.52 -22.69 -10.17
CA TYR A 95 10.38 -21.83 -9.89
C TYR A 95 10.45 -20.52 -10.68
N SER A 96 9.31 -19.91 -10.95
CA SER A 96 9.24 -18.61 -11.62
C SER A 96 8.77 -17.53 -10.66
N LEU A 97 9.45 -16.39 -10.66
CA LEU A 97 9.03 -15.18 -9.96
C LEU A 97 8.51 -14.17 -10.96
N ARG A 98 7.37 -13.58 -10.61
CA ARG A 98 6.70 -12.55 -11.39
C ARG A 98 6.98 -11.18 -10.79
N THR A 99 7.54 -10.29 -11.60
CA THR A 99 7.82 -8.89 -11.22
C THR A 99 6.82 -7.96 -11.89
N PRO A 100 5.98 -7.25 -11.13
CA PRO A 100 5.04 -6.27 -11.67
C PRO A 100 5.72 -4.94 -11.96
N THR A 101 5.31 -4.27 -13.03
CA THR A 101 5.55 -2.87 -13.30
C THR A 101 4.23 -2.13 -13.39
N TYR A 102 4.18 -0.91 -12.88
CA TYR A 102 2.95 -0.13 -12.73
C TYR A 102 3.06 1.17 -13.50
N GLN A 103 1.99 1.52 -14.20
CA GLN A 103 1.88 2.78 -14.92
C GLN A 103 0.49 3.39 -14.68
N LEU A 104 0.41 4.72 -14.67
CA LEU A 104 -0.85 5.45 -14.65
C LEU A 104 -1.19 5.92 -16.07
N ALA A 105 -2.44 5.75 -16.46
CA ALA A 105 -2.98 6.23 -17.72
C ALA A 105 -4.31 6.94 -17.49
N ASN A 106 -4.75 7.70 -18.48
CA ASN A 106 -6.07 8.36 -18.50
C ASN A 106 -6.38 9.14 -17.21
N SER A 107 -5.37 9.84 -16.68
CA SER A 107 -5.55 10.64 -15.47
C SER A 107 -6.51 11.82 -15.73
N TYR A 108 -7.37 12.10 -14.76
CA TYR A 108 -8.41 13.15 -14.88
C TYR A 108 -7.82 14.58 -14.94
N ILE A 109 -6.60 14.77 -14.43
CA ILE A 109 -5.76 15.96 -14.62
C ILE A 109 -4.33 15.51 -14.94
N PRO A 110 -3.49 16.36 -15.55
CA PRO A 110 -2.10 16.02 -15.81
C PRO A 110 -1.33 15.64 -14.55
N LEU A 111 -0.62 14.52 -14.61
CA LEU A 111 0.26 14.10 -13.53
C LEU A 111 1.52 14.98 -13.51
N PRO A 112 1.95 15.45 -12.33
CA PRO A 112 3.23 16.16 -12.22
C PRO A 112 4.40 15.22 -12.50
N ALA A 113 5.53 15.78 -12.90
CA ALA A 113 6.76 15.01 -13.08
C ALA A 113 7.22 14.40 -11.74
N GLY A 114 7.80 13.20 -11.80
CA GLY A 114 8.37 12.54 -10.64
C GLY A 114 7.36 11.88 -9.70
N VAL A 115 6.11 11.64 -10.14
CA VAL A 115 5.15 10.85 -9.34
C VAL A 115 5.70 9.46 -9.08
N MET A 116 5.75 9.10 -7.81
CA MET A 116 6.14 7.78 -7.32
C MET A 116 4.91 6.95 -6.99
N LEU A 117 4.94 5.67 -7.35
CA LEU A 117 3.88 4.70 -7.11
C LEU A 117 4.32 3.69 -6.06
N SER A 118 3.45 3.40 -5.10
CA SER A 118 3.67 2.38 -4.08
C SER A 118 2.43 1.49 -3.96
N PRO A 119 2.36 0.40 -4.73
CA PRO A 119 1.26 -0.55 -4.67
C PRO A 119 1.20 -1.22 -3.29
N ARG A 120 -0.02 -1.36 -2.77
CA ARG A 120 -0.27 -1.98 -1.46
C ARG A 120 -1.36 -3.04 -1.60
N MET A 121 -1.06 -4.25 -1.15
CA MET A 121 -2.05 -5.31 -1.01
C MET A 121 -2.73 -5.24 0.34
N ALA A 122 -4.02 -5.53 0.39
CA ALA A 122 -4.77 -5.64 1.63
C ALA A 122 -4.14 -6.71 2.54
N PRO A 123 -3.61 -6.36 3.72
CA PRO A 123 -3.05 -7.34 4.66
C PRO A 123 -4.18 -8.07 5.39
N PRO A 124 -3.91 -9.18 6.10
CA PRO A 124 -4.84 -9.74 7.07
C PRO A 124 -5.19 -8.71 8.14
N VAL A 125 -6.43 -8.74 8.64
CA VAL A 125 -6.92 -7.82 9.68
C VAL A 125 -7.34 -8.54 10.96
N PHE A 126 -7.12 -9.84 11.06
CA PHE A 126 -7.34 -10.61 12.29
C PHE A 126 -6.14 -10.47 13.24
N GLY A 127 -6.38 -10.62 14.54
CA GLY A 127 -5.35 -10.61 15.58
C GLY A 127 -4.75 -9.23 15.90
N LEU A 128 -5.24 -8.14 15.32
CA LEU A 128 -4.69 -6.79 15.52
C LEU A 128 -4.79 -6.33 16.99
N GLY A 129 -5.88 -6.68 17.69
CA GLY A 129 -6.02 -6.37 19.11
C GLY A 129 -4.98 -7.05 20.01
N LEU A 130 -4.47 -8.23 19.62
CA LEU A 130 -3.37 -8.88 20.32
C LEU A 130 -2.04 -8.14 20.11
N LEU A 131 -1.81 -7.62 18.90
CA LEU A 131 -0.64 -6.81 18.59
C LEU A 131 -0.69 -5.46 19.32
N GLU A 132 -1.88 -4.84 19.40
CA GLU A 132 -2.09 -3.58 20.12
C GLU A 132 -1.84 -3.72 21.64
N ALA A 133 -2.04 -4.91 22.20
CA ALA A 133 -1.82 -5.21 23.61
C ALA A 133 -0.33 -5.45 23.97
N VAL A 134 0.56 -5.49 22.99
CA VAL A 134 2.01 -5.63 23.26
C VAL A 134 2.54 -4.31 23.81
N ASP A 135 3.17 -4.37 24.98
CA ASP A 135 3.79 -3.20 25.61
C ASP A 135 4.96 -2.69 24.75
N GLU A 136 5.07 -1.36 24.63
CA GLU A 136 6.14 -0.72 23.87
C GLU A 136 7.53 -1.17 24.35
N SER A 137 7.71 -1.36 25.65
CA SER A 137 8.97 -1.81 26.23
C SER A 137 9.38 -3.21 25.73
N GLU A 138 8.42 -4.08 25.44
CA GLU A 138 8.70 -5.40 24.86
C GLU A 138 9.17 -5.28 23.40
N ILE A 139 8.60 -4.36 22.62
CA ILE A 139 9.03 -4.10 21.26
C ILE A 139 10.45 -3.52 21.24
N LEU A 140 10.74 -2.57 22.13
CA LEU A 140 12.04 -1.90 22.19
C LEU A 140 13.19 -2.83 22.63
N LYS A 141 12.91 -3.94 23.31
CA LYS A 141 13.94 -4.97 23.63
C LYS A 141 14.57 -5.60 22.39
N PHE A 142 13.88 -5.58 21.25
CA PHE A 142 14.37 -6.11 19.97
C PHE A 142 15.05 -5.04 19.10
N ALA A 143 15.20 -3.82 19.60
CA ALA A 143 15.90 -2.76 18.89
C ALA A 143 17.40 -3.01 18.91
N ASP A 144 18.00 -3.20 17.75
CA ASP A 144 19.43 -3.33 17.53
C ASP A 144 19.80 -2.77 16.16
N GLU A 145 19.76 -1.43 16.04
CA GLU A 145 19.95 -0.74 14.75
C GLU A 145 21.34 -0.99 14.15
N ASN A 146 22.32 -1.30 14.97
CA ASN A 146 23.72 -1.42 14.56
C ASN A 146 24.24 -2.86 14.60
N ASP A 147 23.37 -3.86 14.79
CA ASP A 147 23.75 -5.27 14.93
C ASP A 147 24.87 -5.44 15.98
N ALA A 148 24.64 -4.89 17.18
CA ALA A 148 25.64 -4.87 18.24
C ALA A 148 25.93 -6.27 18.78
N ASN A 149 25.01 -7.21 18.65
CA ASN A 149 25.16 -8.60 19.05
C ASN A 149 25.87 -9.46 17.99
N GLY A 150 26.00 -8.97 16.72
CA GLY A 150 26.72 -9.62 15.63
C GLY A 150 25.98 -10.82 15.01
N ASP A 151 24.66 -10.89 15.13
CA ASP A 151 23.85 -11.99 14.57
C ASP A 151 23.41 -11.76 13.10
N GLY A 152 23.74 -10.62 12.53
CA GLY A 152 23.38 -10.23 11.16
C GLY A 152 21.97 -9.69 11.03
N ILE A 153 21.28 -9.41 12.13
CA ILE A 153 19.91 -8.88 12.16
C ILE A 153 19.88 -7.52 12.84
N SER A 154 19.59 -6.45 12.09
CA SER A 154 19.39 -5.12 12.65
C SER A 154 17.91 -4.83 12.83
N GLY A 155 17.49 -4.57 14.06
CA GLY A 155 16.12 -4.24 14.44
C GLY A 155 15.93 -2.75 14.66
N LYS A 156 15.01 -2.11 13.92
CA LYS A 156 14.70 -0.70 14.11
C LYS A 156 13.20 -0.51 14.38
N PRO A 157 12.83 0.11 15.54
CA PRO A 157 11.43 0.41 15.81
C PRO A 157 10.89 1.44 14.79
N ASN A 158 9.67 1.20 14.32
CA ASN A 158 9.01 2.10 13.40
C ASN A 158 8.09 3.06 14.16
N TYR A 159 8.53 4.29 14.33
CA TYR A 159 7.72 5.34 14.95
C TYR A 159 6.82 5.99 13.90
N VAL A 160 5.52 6.04 14.20
CA VAL A 160 4.50 6.62 13.34
C VAL A 160 4.00 7.95 13.89
N TRP A 161 3.45 8.79 13.01
CA TRP A 161 2.85 10.05 13.43
C TRP A 161 1.50 9.81 14.12
N ASN A 162 1.42 10.16 15.39
CA ASN A 162 0.17 10.17 16.15
C ASN A 162 -0.53 11.51 15.92
N VAL A 163 -1.62 11.48 15.16
CA VAL A 163 -2.37 12.70 14.80
C VAL A 163 -2.99 13.38 16.01
N LEU A 164 -3.42 12.63 17.01
CA LEU A 164 -4.04 13.18 18.22
C LEU A 164 -3.01 13.83 19.14
N ALA A 165 -1.86 13.21 19.31
CA ALA A 165 -0.77 13.71 20.14
C ALA A 165 0.08 14.79 19.43
N GLY A 166 0.05 14.87 18.11
CA GLY A 166 0.90 15.75 17.32
C GLY A 166 2.39 15.39 17.38
N THR A 167 2.73 14.16 17.73
CA THR A 167 4.09 13.65 17.90
C THR A 167 4.29 12.30 17.19
N ARG A 168 5.53 11.88 17.07
CA ARG A 168 5.84 10.49 16.70
C ARG A 168 5.84 9.60 17.94
N THR A 169 5.16 8.50 17.86
CA THR A 169 5.08 7.46 18.88
C THR A 169 5.22 6.09 18.24
#